data_f543d284d3624468ada218e696577530
#
_entry.id   f543d284d3624468ada218e696577530
#
_cell.length_a   1.000
_cell.length_b   1.000
_cell.length_c   1.000
_cell.angle_alpha   90.00
_cell.angle_beta   90.00
_cell.angle_gamma   90.00
#
_symmetry.space_group_name_H-M   'P 1'
#
loop_
_entity.id
_entity.type
_entity.pdbx_description
1 polymer ?
#
loop_
_entity_poly.entity_id
_entity_poly.type
_entity_poly.pdbx_seq_one_letter_code
_entity_poly.pdbx_strand_id
1 'polypeptide(L)'
;GWTEWTQGFQFGSAILQFDATDDEQFLEIGRRNTIERMAPHVSHIGVHDHGFNNVSTYGNLRRLMLEDRISMDERERDFYDLALKVSGAVQASRWSTTADGSGYVYSFNGPHSLFCDTIRSMRSLSMAHQLGHSLMDENDGSVSLLDRMIQHARSTAKYNVYYGEGRDSYDVRGRVAHESIFNCNDGRYRCPSTQQGFSPFSTWTRGLAWIIAGYPEQLEFLQTVSDEILDSLGGRDEVEDMMLNAARA
;
A
#
# COMPACT_ATOMS: atom_id res chain seq x y z
N GLY A 1 -15.35 3.98 -13.82
CA GLY A 1 -15.61 2.61 -13.38
C GLY A 1 -14.82 2.29 -12.10
N TRP A 2 -15.10 1.18 -11.49
CA TRP A 2 -14.44 0.73 -10.23
C TRP A 2 -12.94 0.46 -10.38
N THR A 3 -12.47 0.25 -11.59
CA THR A 3 -11.07 -0.02 -11.92
C THR A 3 -10.20 1.23 -12.02
N GLU A 4 -10.72 2.37 -11.59
CA GLU A 4 -10.04 3.66 -11.72
C GLU A 4 -8.91 3.84 -10.69
N TRP A 5 -8.09 2.81 -10.48
CA TRP A 5 -6.88 2.87 -9.65
C TRP A 5 -5.87 3.89 -10.18
N THR A 6 -5.99 4.29 -11.45
CA THR A 6 -5.15 5.30 -12.09
C THR A 6 -5.61 6.74 -11.87
N GLN A 7 -6.81 6.98 -11.31
CA GLN A 7 -7.29 8.35 -11.10
C GLN A 7 -6.39 9.14 -10.14
N GLY A 8 -5.87 8.49 -9.12
CA GLY A 8 -4.91 9.11 -8.21
C GLY A 8 -3.64 9.58 -8.92
N PHE A 9 -3.16 8.82 -9.90
CA PHE A 9 -2.02 9.25 -10.73
C PHE A 9 -2.42 10.35 -11.71
N GLN A 10 -3.60 10.27 -12.29
CA GLN A 10 -4.09 11.29 -13.23
C GLN A 10 -4.14 12.68 -12.59
N PHE A 11 -4.70 12.78 -11.39
CA PHE A 11 -4.79 14.06 -10.68
C PHE A 11 -3.51 14.39 -9.91
N GLY A 12 -2.86 13.37 -9.36
CA GLY A 12 -1.57 13.49 -8.68
C GLY A 12 -0.45 13.95 -9.61
N SER A 13 -0.46 13.57 -10.90
CA SER A 13 0.55 14.05 -11.86
C SER A 13 0.46 15.55 -12.11
N ALA A 14 -0.74 16.14 -12.06
CA ALA A 14 -0.87 17.58 -12.11
C ALA A 14 -0.24 18.26 -10.87
N ILE A 15 -0.46 17.70 -9.68
CA ILE A 15 0.16 18.19 -8.43
C ILE A 15 1.69 18.11 -8.52
N LEU A 16 2.23 16.99 -9.03
CA LEU A 16 3.67 16.82 -9.22
C LEU A 16 4.23 17.72 -10.32
N GLN A 17 3.44 18.03 -11.35
CA GLN A 17 3.84 19.00 -12.37
C GLN A 17 3.97 20.42 -11.78
N PHE A 18 3.03 20.82 -10.92
CA PHE A 18 3.18 22.06 -10.15
C PHE A 18 4.46 22.03 -9.30
N ASP A 19 4.69 20.96 -8.57
CA ASP A 19 5.86 20.79 -7.70
C ASP A 19 7.19 20.95 -8.49
N ALA A 20 7.21 20.53 -9.73
CA ALA A 20 8.38 20.62 -10.61
C ALA A 20 8.55 22.00 -11.31
N THR A 21 7.48 22.76 -11.49
CA THR A 21 7.48 23.92 -12.38
C THR A 21 6.99 25.24 -11.76
N ASP A 22 6.39 25.18 -10.57
CA ASP A 22 5.71 26.30 -9.91
C ASP A 22 4.54 26.90 -10.75
N ASP A 23 4.03 26.15 -11.73
CA ASP A 23 2.90 26.60 -12.54
C ASP A 23 1.57 26.34 -11.82
N GLU A 24 0.98 27.41 -11.29
CA GLU A 24 -0.27 27.40 -10.51
C GLU A 24 -1.45 26.77 -11.25
N GLN A 25 -1.44 26.75 -12.59
CA GLN A 25 -2.51 26.10 -13.36
C GLN A 25 -2.58 24.60 -13.05
N PHE A 26 -1.44 23.96 -12.88
CA PHE A 26 -1.40 22.53 -12.55
C PHE A 26 -1.83 22.25 -11.10
N LEU A 27 -1.47 23.13 -10.17
CA LEU A 27 -1.97 23.03 -8.79
C LEU A 27 -3.51 23.14 -8.77
N GLU A 28 -4.07 24.12 -9.43
CA GLU A 28 -5.52 24.32 -9.54
C GLU A 28 -6.22 23.06 -10.09
N ILE A 29 -5.69 22.48 -11.18
CA ILE A 29 -6.22 21.24 -11.78
C ILE A 29 -6.16 20.09 -10.78
N GLY A 30 -5.02 19.85 -10.15
CA GLY A 30 -4.82 18.75 -9.22
C GLY A 30 -5.69 18.88 -7.97
N ARG A 31 -5.69 20.06 -7.34
CA ARG A 31 -6.47 20.36 -6.12
C ARG A 31 -7.98 20.22 -6.36
N ARG A 32 -8.50 20.87 -7.40
CA ARG A 32 -9.92 20.81 -7.74
C ARG A 32 -10.39 19.38 -8.00
N ASN A 33 -9.67 18.63 -8.84
CA ASN A 33 -10.06 17.25 -9.12
C ASN A 33 -9.91 16.33 -7.92
N THR A 34 -8.96 16.57 -7.03
CA THR A 34 -8.85 15.84 -5.76
C THR A 34 -10.09 16.05 -4.90
N ILE A 35 -10.49 17.31 -4.68
CA ILE A 35 -11.64 17.64 -3.83
C ILE A 35 -12.96 17.13 -4.44
N GLU A 36 -13.16 17.35 -5.74
CA GLU A 36 -14.43 17.05 -6.40
C GLU A 36 -14.62 15.56 -6.74
N ARG A 37 -13.53 14.81 -6.97
CA ARG A 37 -13.61 13.49 -7.60
C ARG A 37 -13.02 12.34 -6.78
N MET A 38 -12.15 12.60 -5.81
CA MET A 38 -11.45 11.53 -5.12
C MET A 38 -12.19 11.00 -3.87
N ALA A 39 -13.26 11.64 -3.41
CA ALA A 39 -14.02 11.19 -2.24
C ALA A 39 -14.50 9.73 -2.33
N PRO A 40 -15.01 9.22 -3.48
CA PRO A 40 -15.38 7.80 -3.60
C PRO A 40 -14.22 6.83 -3.33
N HIS A 41 -12.97 7.21 -3.65
CA HIS A 41 -11.80 6.37 -3.42
C HIS A 41 -11.37 6.31 -1.95
N VAL A 42 -11.76 7.29 -1.14
CA VAL A 42 -11.46 7.29 0.31
C VAL A 42 -12.17 6.15 1.03
N SER A 43 -13.40 5.85 0.64
CA SER A 43 -14.28 4.85 1.28
C SER A 43 -14.49 3.59 0.45
N HIS A 44 -13.75 3.37 -0.63
CA HIS A 44 -13.98 2.25 -1.56
C HIS A 44 -13.54 0.92 -0.97
N ILE A 45 -14.43 0.19 -0.32
CA ILE A 45 -14.16 -1.12 0.28
C ILE A 45 -13.88 -2.24 -0.73
N GLY A 46 -14.17 -2.04 -2.01
CA GLY A 46 -14.07 -3.05 -3.07
C GLY A 46 -12.67 -3.27 -3.64
N VAL A 47 -11.69 -2.40 -3.32
CA VAL A 47 -10.35 -2.41 -3.92
C VAL A 47 -9.24 -2.27 -2.89
N HIS A 48 -8.01 -2.60 -3.30
CA HIS A 48 -6.78 -2.48 -2.50
C HIS A 48 -5.90 -1.29 -2.93
N ASP A 49 -6.43 -0.36 -3.73
CA ASP A 49 -5.67 0.68 -4.44
C ASP A 49 -5.59 2.02 -3.69
N HIS A 50 -5.93 2.05 -2.40
CA HIS A 50 -6.01 3.28 -1.62
C HIS A 50 -4.73 4.11 -1.62
N GLY A 51 -3.57 3.45 -1.52
CA GLY A 51 -2.28 4.12 -1.56
C GLY A 51 -1.94 4.70 -2.93
N PHE A 52 -2.41 4.09 -4.02
CA PHE A 52 -2.26 4.63 -5.38
C PHE A 52 -3.13 5.88 -5.58
N ASN A 53 -4.35 5.84 -5.09
CA ASN A 53 -5.31 6.91 -5.30
C ASN A 53 -5.13 8.07 -4.30
N ASN A 54 -5.22 7.78 -3.01
CA ASN A 54 -5.40 8.83 -2.01
C ASN A 54 -4.08 9.44 -1.53
N VAL A 55 -2.98 8.68 -1.49
CA VAL A 55 -1.67 9.24 -1.16
C VAL A 55 -1.10 10.06 -2.33
N SER A 56 -1.40 9.66 -3.57
CA SER A 56 -0.97 10.44 -4.75
C SER A 56 -1.71 11.78 -4.91
N THR A 57 -2.86 11.94 -4.30
CA THR A 57 -3.69 13.16 -4.34
C THR A 57 -3.68 13.92 -3.02
N TYR A 58 -4.51 13.54 -2.06
CA TYR A 58 -4.55 14.17 -0.73
C TYR A 58 -3.19 14.20 -0.05
N GLY A 59 -2.42 13.08 -0.15
CA GLY A 59 -1.09 12.99 0.42
C GLY A 59 -0.11 14.00 -0.18
N ASN A 60 -0.09 14.17 -1.51
CA ASN A 60 0.78 15.14 -2.15
C ASN A 60 0.37 16.59 -1.86
N LEU A 61 -0.93 16.91 -1.82
CA LEU A 61 -1.38 18.26 -1.44
C LEU A 61 -0.98 18.58 0.01
N ARG A 62 -1.17 17.63 0.93
CA ARG A 62 -0.71 17.76 2.31
C ARG A 62 0.80 17.97 2.40
N ARG A 63 1.59 17.19 1.65
CA ARG A 63 3.05 17.33 1.61
C ARG A 63 3.47 18.72 1.17
N LEU A 64 2.89 19.25 0.09
CA LEU A 64 3.20 20.58 -0.39
C LEU A 64 2.89 21.68 0.64
N MET A 65 1.84 21.51 1.44
CA MET A 65 1.56 22.41 2.57
C MET A 65 2.66 22.34 3.65
N LEU A 66 3.08 21.13 4.02
CA LEU A 66 4.11 20.93 5.05
C LEU A 66 5.51 21.39 4.62
N GLU A 67 5.77 21.42 3.31
CA GLU A 67 7.01 21.89 2.70
C GLU A 67 6.97 23.39 2.34
N ASP A 68 5.93 24.11 2.77
CA ASP A 68 5.71 25.53 2.48
C ASP A 68 5.70 25.87 0.97
N ARG A 69 5.40 24.88 0.12
CA ARG A 69 5.29 25.06 -1.32
C ARG A 69 3.94 25.68 -1.75
N ILE A 70 2.93 25.49 -0.94
CA ILE A 70 1.61 26.12 -1.05
C ILE A 70 1.19 26.66 0.31
N SER A 71 0.26 27.63 0.30
CA SER A 71 -0.21 28.24 1.56
C SER A 71 -0.85 27.19 2.48
N MET A 72 -0.49 27.23 3.75
CA MET A 72 -1.10 26.40 4.79
C MET A 72 -2.50 26.92 5.12
N ASP A 73 -3.54 26.13 4.81
CA ASP A 73 -4.88 26.27 5.33
C ASP A 73 -5.14 25.10 6.28
N GLU A 74 -5.34 25.39 7.57
CA GLU A 74 -5.52 24.35 8.59
C GLU A 74 -6.77 23.49 8.34
N ARG A 75 -7.87 24.07 7.83
CA ARG A 75 -9.09 23.31 7.54
C ARG A 75 -8.91 22.38 6.35
N GLU A 76 -8.21 22.84 5.35
CA GLU A 76 -7.92 22.03 4.18
C GLU A 76 -6.92 20.90 4.51
N ARG A 77 -5.91 21.19 5.33
CA ARG A 77 -5.00 20.16 5.86
C ARG A 77 -5.76 19.11 6.68
N ASP A 78 -6.62 19.52 7.60
CA ASP A 78 -7.40 18.61 8.43
C ASP A 78 -8.37 17.76 7.59
N PHE A 79 -8.89 18.30 6.50
CA PHE A 79 -9.67 17.55 5.52
C PHE A 79 -8.82 16.48 4.81
N TYR A 80 -7.60 16.81 4.39
CA TYR A 80 -6.69 15.84 3.79
C TYR A 80 -6.26 14.77 4.80
N ASP A 81 -5.97 15.15 6.02
CA ASP A 81 -5.64 14.22 7.10
C ASP A 81 -6.79 13.24 7.39
N LEU A 82 -8.04 13.74 7.43
CA LEU A 82 -9.21 12.89 7.58
C LEU A 82 -9.36 11.90 6.42
N ALA A 83 -9.21 12.36 5.18
CA ALA A 83 -9.28 11.50 4.00
C ALA A 83 -8.22 10.38 4.05
N LEU A 84 -6.98 10.70 4.42
CA LEU A 84 -5.88 9.73 4.56
C LEU A 84 -6.12 8.73 5.70
N LYS A 85 -6.60 9.18 6.86
CA LYS A 85 -6.96 8.33 8.00
C LYS A 85 -8.04 7.33 7.61
N VAL A 86 -9.15 7.79 7.05
CA VAL A 86 -10.26 6.93 6.60
C VAL A 86 -9.79 5.94 5.54
N SER A 87 -9.03 6.41 4.56
CA SER A 87 -8.48 5.57 3.48
C SER A 87 -7.62 4.43 4.02
N GLY A 88 -6.72 4.70 4.96
CA GLY A 88 -5.87 3.68 5.58
C GLY A 88 -6.69 2.65 6.37
N ALA A 89 -7.68 3.09 7.13
CA ALA A 89 -8.56 2.20 7.89
C ALA A 89 -9.41 1.31 6.95
N VAL A 90 -9.99 1.87 5.89
CA VAL A 90 -10.78 1.13 4.90
C VAL A 90 -9.90 0.08 4.20
N GLN A 91 -8.70 0.44 3.79
CA GLN A 91 -7.78 -0.54 3.19
C GLN A 91 -7.39 -1.64 4.20
N ALA A 92 -7.11 -1.29 5.44
CA ALA A 92 -6.77 -2.24 6.49
C ALA A 92 -7.92 -3.22 6.81
N SER A 93 -9.19 -2.83 6.65
CA SER A 93 -10.32 -3.72 6.89
C SER A 93 -10.41 -4.89 5.91
N ARG A 94 -9.75 -4.80 4.75
CA ARG A 94 -9.68 -5.86 3.73
C ARG A 94 -8.64 -6.91 4.12
N TRP A 95 -8.92 -7.74 5.09
CA TRP A 95 -7.93 -8.60 5.72
C TRP A 95 -8.22 -10.08 5.56
N SER A 96 -7.18 -10.85 5.25
CA SER A 96 -7.18 -12.32 5.29
C SER A 96 -5.99 -12.82 6.07
N THR A 97 -6.19 -13.88 6.83
CA THR A 97 -5.14 -14.52 7.64
C THR A 97 -4.57 -15.74 6.91
N THR A 98 -3.26 -15.89 6.94
CA THR A 98 -2.55 -17.05 6.41
C THR A 98 -2.42 -18.15 7.47
N ALA A 99 -2.15 -19.40 7.04
CA ALA A 99 -2.06 -20.55 7.95
C ALA A 99 -0.93 -20.46 8.99
N ASP A 100 0.07 -19.59 8.77
CA ASP A 100 1.16 -19.33 9.72
C ASP A 100 0.84 -18.21 10.72
N GLY A 101 -0.38 -17.70 10.71
CA GLY A 101 -0.84 -16.66 11.63
C GLY A 101 -0.52 -15.24 11.20
N SER A 102 0.16 -15.05 10.06
CA SER A 102 0.35 -13.76 9.39
C SER A 102 -0.92 -13.35 8.64
N GLY A 103 -0.86 -12.28 7.86
CA GLY A 103 -2.02 -11.88 7.06
C GLY A 103 -1.66 -10.92 5.93
N TYR A 104 -2.68 -10.56 5.16
CA TYR A 104 -2.52 -9.64 4.03
C TYR A 104 -3.80 -8.86 3.75
N VAL A 105 -3.64 -7.68 3.19
CA VAL A 105 -4.73 -6.93 2.56
C VAL A 105 -5.05 -7.62 1.24
N TYR A 106 -6.27 -8.15 1.11
CA TYR A 106 -6.66 -8.89 -0.09
C TYR A 106 -7.05 -7.97 -1.25
N SER A 107 -6.81 -8.46 -2.46
CA SER A 107 -7.10 -7.76 -3.70
C SER A 107 -8.61 -7.63 -3.98
N PHE A 108 -8.98 -6.94 -5.05
CA PHE A 108 -10.37 -6.87 -5.51
C PHE A 108 -10.96 -8.24 -5.92
N ASN A 109 -10.12 -9.26 -6.13
CA ASN A 109 -10.58 -10.62 -6.42
C ASN A 109 -11.22 -11.31 -5.20
N GLY A 110 -10.99 -10.79 -3.99
CA GLY A 110 -11.57 -11.31 -2.77
C GLY A 110 -10.55 -11.90 -1.79
N PRO A 111 -11.02 -12.45 -0.67
CA PRO A 111 -10.19 -12.86 0.46
C PRO A 111 -9.10 -13.88 0.15
N HIS A 112 -9.23 -14.65 -0.93
CA HIS A 112 -8.26 -15.66 -1.36
C HIS A 112 -7.05 -15.09 -2.09
N SER A 113 -7.03 -13.80 -2.40
CA SER A 113 -6.13 -13.21 -3.38
C SER A 113 -5.19 -12.17 -2.76
N LEU A 114 -3.90 -12.45 -2.81
CA LEU A 114 -2.82 -11.52 -2.48
C LEU A 114 -2.15 -11.03 -3.77
N PHE A 115 -2.31 -9.74 -4.11
CA PHE A 115 -1.60 -9.11 -5.21
C PHE A 115 -0.28 -8.49 -4.75
N CYS A 116 0.77 -8.64 -5.55
CA CYS A 116 2.09 -8.11 -5.23
C CYS A 116 2.15 -6.57 -5.27
N ASP A 117 1.30 -5.91 -6.06
CA ASP A 117 1.26 -4.44 -6.17
C ASP A 117 0.70 -3.75 -4.91
N THR A 118 -0.05 -4.50 -4.10
CA THR A 118 -0.60 -4.00 -2.85
C THR A 118 0.49 -3.52 -1.89
N ILE A 119 1.72 -4.04 -1.97
CA ILE A 119 2.86 -3.54 -1.17
C ILE A 119 3.06 -2.02 -1.36
N ARG A 120 2.94 -1.51 -2.60
CA ARG A 120 3.04 -0.08 -2.88
C ARG A 120 1.84 0.70 -2.34
N SER A 121 0.67 0.07 -2.26
CA SER A 121 -0.53 0.67 -1.69
C SER A 121 -0.51 0.74 -0.15
N MET A 122 0.39 -0.02 0.52
CA MET A 122 0.53 -0.01 1.98
C MET A 122 0.91 1.36 2.56
N ARG A 123 1.45 2.26 1.77
CA ARG A 123 1.69 3.65 2.19
C ARG A 123 0.44 4.38 2.71
N SER A 124 -0.78 3.90 2.37
CA SER A 124 -2.01 4.42 2.96
C SER A 124 -2.14 4.05 4.44
N LEU A 125 -1.74 2.84 4.82
CA LEU A 125 -1.70 2.41 6.23
C LEU A 125 -0.60 3.15 7.00
N SER A 126 0.57 3.29 6.39
CA SER A 126 1.70 4.03 6.96
C SER A 126 1.35 5.48 7.26
N MET A 127 0.74 6.18 6.29
CA MET A 127 0.28 7.56 6.47
C MET A 127 -0.79 7.69 7.56
N ALA A 128 -1.79 6.81 7.56
CA ALA A 128 -2.84 6.84 8.56
C ALA A 128 -2.30 6.54 9.97
N HIS A 129 -1.35 5.61 10.10
CA HIS A 129 -0.64 5.35 11.36
C HIS A 129 0.12 6.59 11.83
N GLN A 130 0.91 7.23 10.94
CA GLN A 130 1.66 8.46 11.25
C GLN A 130 0.75 9.60 11.72
N LEU A 131 -0.48 9.64 11.22
CA LEU A 131 -1.52 10.56 11.64
C LEU A 131 -2.25 10.15 12.94
N GLY A 132 -1.74 9.12 13.64
CA GLY A 132 -2.26 8.64 14.91
C GLY A 132 -3.59 7.89 14.81
N HIS A 133 -3.88 7.26 13.65
CA HIS A 133 -5.12 6.54 13.43
C HIS A 133 -4.96 5.02 13.59
N SER A 134 -6.06 4.35 13.92
CA SER A 134 -6.21 2.90 13.95
C SER A 134 -7.53 2.50 13.30
N LEU A 135 -7.64 1.27 12.86
CA LEU A 135 -8.92 0.72 12.44
C LEU A 135 -9.70 0.27 13.70
N MET A 136 -10.91 0.79 13.85
CA MET A 136 -11.85 0.27 14.85
C MET A 136 -12.54 -0.97 14.30
N ASP A 137 -12.47 -2.06 15.04
CA ASP A 137 -13.07 -3.34 14.70
C ASP A 137 -14.26 -3.64 15.61
N GLU A 138 -14.88 -4.79 15.43
CA GLU A 138 -16.01 -5.22 16.26
C GLU A 138 -15.61 -5.29 17.75
N ASN A 139 -16.61 -5.07 18.61
CA ASN A 139 -16.45 -5.07 20.08
C ASN A 139 -15.44 -4.04 20.61
N ASP A 140 -15.36 -2.88 19.98
CA ASP A 140 -14.42 -1.80 20.31
C ASP A 140 -12.94 -2.20 20.22
N GLY A 141 -12.63 -3.24 19.45
CA GLY A 141 -11.28 -3.64 19.14
C GLY A 141 -10.53 -2.58 18.35
N SER A 142 -9.27 -2.32 18.69
CA SER A 142 -8.39 -1.43 17.92
C SER A 142 -7.36 -2.25 17.17
N VAL A 143 -7.29 -2.08 15.85
CA VAL A 143 -6.34 -2.77 14.97
C VAL A 143 -5.25 -1.81 14.55
N SER A 144 -3.99 -2.20 14.81
CA SER A 144 -2.82 -1.44 14.40
C SER A 144 -2.64 -1.45 12.88
N LEU A 145 -2.61 -0.27 12.27
CA LEU A 145 -2.35 -0.11 10.84
C LEU A 145 -0.89 -0.45 10.50
N LEU A 146 0.03 -0.12 11.40
CA LEU A 146 1.44 -0.47 11.25
C LEU A 146 1.65 -1.99 11.27
N ASP A 147 1.03 -2.70 12.23
CA ASP A 147 1.12 -4.16 12.29
C ASP A 147 0.57 -4.81 11.00
N ARG A 148 -0.61 -4.38 10.52
CA ARG A 148 -1.16 -4.88 9.25
C ARG A 148 -0.27 -4.58 8.03
N MET A 149 0.38 -3.43 8.00
CA MET A 149 1.36 -3.10 6.96
C MET A 149 2.56 -4.06 7.00
N ILE A 150 3.15 -4.30 8.16
CA ILE A 150 4.30 -5.19 8.34
C ILE A 150 3.93 -6.65 8.00
N GLN A 151 2.79 -7.13 8.47
CA GLN A 151 2.29 -8.48 8.16
C GLN A 151 2.02 -8.65 6.66
N HIS A 152 1.42 -7.64 6.01
CA HIS A 152 1.24 -7.65 4.56
C HIS A 152 2.57 -7.71 3.82
N ALA A 153 3.56 -6.92 4.26
CA ALA A 153 4.90 -6.95 3.68
C ALA A 153 5.55 -8.33 3.82
N ARG A 154 5.46 -8.98 4.99
CA ARG A 154 5.92 -10.36 5.20
C ARG A 154 5.24 -11.36 4.26
N SER A 155 3.92 -11.28 4.13
CA SER A 155 3.16 -12.15 3.24
C SER A 155 3.54 -11.94 1.77
N THR A 156 3.70 -10.71 1.33
CA THR A 156 4.13 -10.40 -0.04
C THR A 156 5.55 -10.90 -0.31
N ALA A 157 6.50 -10.66 0.60
CA ALA A 157 7.86 -11.18 0.49
C ALA A 157 7.89 -12.69 0.37
N LYS A 158 7.12 -13.39 1.22
CA LYS A 158 7.09 -14.84 1.27
C LYS A 158 6.42 -15.49 0.06
N TYR A 159 5.33 -14.92 -0.44
CA TYR A 159 4.46 -15.61 -1.40
C TYR A 159 4.55 -15.06 -2.82
N ASN A 160 4.84 -13.77 -3.01
CA ASN A 160 4.93 -13.18 -4.35
C ASN A 160 6.35 -13.04 -4.87
N VAL A 161 7.36 -12.89 -4.00
CA VAL A 161 8.77 -12.77 -4.37
C VAL A 161 9.46 -14.12 -4.35
N TYR A 162 10.32 -14.38 -5.33
CA TYR A 162 11.08 -15.63 -5.49
C TYR A 162 12.57 -15.36 -5.31
N TYR A 163 13.23 -16.22 -4.53
CA TYR A 163 14.64 -16.01 -4.11
C TYR A 163 15.63 -16.97 -4.76
N GLY A 164 15.15 -17.93 -5.59
CA GLY A 164 16.00 -18.96 -6.18
C GLY A 164 16.39 -20.06 -5.20
N GLU A 165 15.54 -20.33 -4.21
CA GLU A 165 15.79 -21.30 -3.12
C GLU A 165 15.08 -22.65 -3.32
N GLY A 166 14.46 -22.84 -4.50
CA GLY A 166 13.82 -24.11 -4.85
C GLY A 166 12.40 -24.28 -4.33
N ARG A 167 11.66 -23.20 -4.10
CA ARG A 167 10.27 -23.25 -3.67
C ARG A 167 9.36 -24.05 -4.62
N ASP A 168 9.61 -23.93 -5.91
CA ASP A 168 8.98 -24.70 -6.97
C ASP A 168 9.90 -24.80 -8.20
N SER A 169 9.44 -25.51 -9.26
CA SER A 169 10.23 -25.67 -10.51
C SER A 169 10.45 -24.37 -11.27
N TYR A 170 9.77 -23.30 -10.91
CA TYR A 170 9.86 -21.98 -11.53
C TYR A 170 10.53 -20.96 -10.62
N ASP A 171 11.17 -21.41 -9.53
CA ASP A 171 11.82 -20.52 -8.57
C ASP A 171 13.12 -19.99 -9.16
N VAL A 172 13.01 -18.83 -9.80
CA VAL A 172 14.13 -18.05 -10.30
C VAL A 172 14.23 -16.79 -9.46
N ARG A 173 15.42 -16.51 -8.94
CA ARG A 173 15.69 -15.30 -8.15
C ARG A 173 15.26 -14.04 -8.91
N GLY A 174 14.52 -13.15 -8.23
CA GLY A 174 13.99 -11.92 -8.81
C GLY A 174 12.69 -12.08 -9.57
N ARG A 175 12.15 -13.29 -9.66
CA ARG A 175 10.80 -13.48 -10.19
C ARG A 175 9.78 -12.91 -9.20
N VAL A 176 8.75 -12.25 -9.74
CA VAL A 176 7.60 -11.75 -8.95
C VAL A 176 6.32 -12.27 -9.56
N ALA A 177 5.57 -13.06 -8.79
CA ALA A 177 4.22 -13.48 -9.15
C ALA A 177 3.23 -12.31 -8.97
N HIS A 178 2.34 -12.12 -9.94
CA HIS A 178 1.30 -11.10 -9.85
C HIS A 178 0.41 -11.34 -8.62
N GLU A 179 -0.06 -12.57 -8.46
CA GLU A 179 -1.04 -12.96 -7.47
C GLU A 179 -0.63 -14.28 -6.81
N SER A 180 -0.91 -14.38 -5.52
CA SER A 180 -0.82 -15.62 -4.74
C SER A 180 -2.19 -15.99 -4.22
N ILE A 181 -2.59 -17.26 -4.45
CA ILE A 181 -3.92 -17.78 -4.10
C ILE A 181 -3.85 -18.56 -2.81
N PHE A 182 -4.81 -18.31 -1.93
CA PHE A 182 -4.97 -18.96 -0.64
C PHE A 182 -6.33 -19.67 -0.52
N ASN A 183 -6.37 -20.67 0.34
CA ASN A 183 -7.64 -21.26 0.77
C ASN A 183 -8.22 -20.42 1.92
N CYS A 184 -9.40 -19.83 1.70
CA CYS A 184 -10.04 -18.97 2.71
C CYS A 184 -10.47 -19.70 3.99
N ASN A 185 -10.58 -21.04 3.98
CA ASN A 185 -11.01 -21.79 5.15
C ASN A 185 -9.87 -22.08 6.14
N ASP A 186 -8.64 -22.24 5.63
CA ASP A 186 -7.48 -22.64 6.45
C ASP A 186 -6.24 -21.77 6.26
N GLY A 187 -6.33 -20.73 5.43
CA GLY A 187 -5.22 -19.79 5.15
C GLY A 187 -4.03 -20.38 4.40
N ARG A 188 -4.12 -21.61 3.88
CA ARG A 188 -3.00 -22.26 3.20
C ARG A 188 -2.81 -21.72 1.79
N TYR A 189 -1.55 -21.44 1.46
CA TYR A 189 -1.15 -21.10 0.10
C TYR A 189 -1.46 -22.25 -0.87
N ARG A 190 -1.98 -21.91 -2.04
CA ARG A 190 -2.34 -22.85 -3.11
C ARG A 190 -1.38 -22.81 -4.28
N CYS A 191 -1.30 -21.66 -4.95
CA CYS A 191 -0.52 -21.51 -6.18
C CYS A 191 -0.34 -20.04 -6.52
N PRO A 192 0.64 -19.72 -7.40
CA PRO A 192 0.66 -18.42 -8.05
C PRO A 192 -0.46 -18.32 -9.08
N SER A 193 -0.92 -17.09 -9.33
CA SER A 193 -1.91 -16.76 -10.36
C SER A 193 -1.55 -15.45 -11.05
N THR A 194 -2.25 -15.14 -12.11
CA THR A 194 -2.10 -13.87 -12.82
C THR A 194 -3.35 -13.50 -13.59
N GLN A 195 -3.66 -12.21 -13.62
CA GLN A 195 -4.69 -11.64 -14.51
C GLN A 195 -4.06 -10.74 -15.58
N GLN A 196 -2.90 -10.16 -15.29
CA GLN A 196 -2.28 -9.14 -16.12
C GLN A 196 -0.91 -9.55 -16.66
N GLY A 197 -0.30 -10.58 -16.07
CA GLY A 197 0.95 -11.16 -16.55
C GLY A 197 0.73 -12.21 -17.64
N PHE A 198 1.79 -12.57 -18.35
CA PHE A 198 1.75 -13.58 -19.40
C PHE A 198 1.36 -14.97 -18.85
N SER A 199 1.85 -15.31 -17.67
CA SER A 199 1.67 -16.63 -17.03
C SER A 199 1.82 -16.49 -15.52
N PRO A 200 1.16 -17.34 -14.71
CA PRO A 200 1.43 -17.42 -13.27
C PRO A 200 2.88 -17.75 -12.92
N PHE A 201 3.60 -18.34 -13.86
CA PHE A 201 4.98 -18.82 -13.71
C PHE A 201 6.03 -17.87 -14.29
N SER A 202 5.62 -16.73 -14.82
CA SER A 202 6.51 -15.67 -15.30
C SER A 202 6.48 -14.47 -14.35
N THR A 203 7.48 -13.60 -14.46
CA THR A 203 7.46 -12.30 -13.78
C THR A 203 6.43 -11.38 -14.42
N TRP A 204 5.54 -10.84 -13.61
CA TRP A 204 4.77 -9.68 -14.01
C TRP A 204 5.59 -8.42 -13.79
N THR A 205 6.09 -7.83 -14.87
CA THR A 205 7.11 -6.77 -14.82
C THR A 205 6.65 -5.52 -14.07
N ARG A 206 5.37 -5.12 -14.20
CA ARG A 206 4.82 -4.02 -13.41
C ARG A 206 4.76 -4.38 -11.91
N GLY A 207 4.46 -5.64 -11.57
CA GLY A 207 4.50 -6.12 -10.19
C GLY A 207 5.91 -6.08 -9.61
N LEU A 208 6.91 -6.48 -10.39
CA LEU A 208 8.32 -6.33 -10.01
C LEU A 208 8.67 -4.86 -9.72
N ALA A 209 8.23 -3.93 -10.57
CA ALA A 209 8.44 -2.50 -10.34
C ALA A 209 7.75 -2.02 -9.04
N TRP A 210 6.58 -2.56 -8.71
CA TRP A 210 5.91 -2.24 -7.44
C TRP A 210 6.63 -2.83 -6.21
N ILE A 211 7.23 -3.99 -6.32
CA ILE A 211 8.10 -4.56 -5.28
C ILE A 211 9.31 -3.65 -5.05
N ILE A 212 10.01 -3.28 -6.13
CA ILE A 212 11.20 -2.39 -6.08
C ILE A 212 10.87 -1.00 -5.53
N ALA A 213 9.66 -0.48 -5.77
CA ALA A 213 9.24 0.82 -5.24
C ALA A 213 8.61 0.72 -3.83
N GLY A 214 7.75 -0.27 -3.61
CA GLY A 214 6.94 -0.35 -2.40
C GLY A 214 7.72 -0.68 -1.15
N TYR A 215 8.66 -1.62 -1.19
CA TYR A 215 9.48 -1.94 -0.02
C TYR A 215 10.39 -0.77 0.41
N PRO A 216 11.14 -0.09 -0.48
CA PRO A 216 11.89 1.09 -0.09
C PRO A 216 11.03 2.21 0.51
N GLU A 217 9.84 2.47 -0.01
CA GLU A 217 8.92 3.45 0.58
C GLU A 217 8.50 3.07 2.02
N GLN A 218 8.29 1.77 2.29
CA GLN A 218 8.03 1.32 3.66
C GLN A 218 9.26 1.42 4.55
N LEU A 219 10.45 1.11 4.03
CA LEU A 219 11.71 1.29 4.77
C LEU A 219 11.96 2.76 5.14
N GLU A 220 11.72 3.69 4.23
CA GLU A 220 11.80 5.13 4.53
C GLU A 220 10.81 5.51 5.64
N PHE A 221 9.57 5.04 5.55
CA PHE A 221 8.58 5.27 6.59
C PHE A 221 9.01 4.70 7.96
N LEU A 222 9.57 3.49 8.00
CA LEU A 222 10.03 2.86 9.26
C LEU A 222 11.09 3.68 9.98
N GLN A 223 11.85 4.53 9.29
CA GLN A 223 12.79 5.45 9.92
C GLN A 223 12.09 6.50 10.81
N THR A 224 10.78 6.71 10.61
CA THR A 224 9.97 7.62 11.45
C THR A 224 9.31 6.92 12.65
N VAL A 225 9.41 5.59 12.72
CA VAL A 225 8.82 4.77 13.79
C VAL A 225 9.87 4.47 14.86
N SER A 226 9.51 4.57 16.14
CA SER A 226 10.45 4.25 17.23
C SER A 226 10.74 2.75 17.35
N ASP A 227 11.93 2.41 17.85
CA ASP A 227 12.33 1.02 18.09
C ASP A 227 11.39 0.32 19.08
N GLU A 228 10.95 1.03 20.12
CA GLU A 228 10.01 0.50 21.11
C GLU A 228 8.71 -0.04 20.47
N ILE A 229 8.19 0.66 19.45
CA ILE A 229 7.01 0.20 18.70
C ILE A 229 7.37 -1.01 17.84
N LEU A 230 8.50 -0.97 17.13
CA LEU A 230 8.93 -2.06 16.25
C LEU A 230 9.32 -3.32 17.03
N ASP A 231 9.85 -3.21 18.23
CA ASP A 231 10.18 -4.36 19.11
C ASP A 231 8.95 -5.21 19.40
N SER A 232 7.78 -4.60 19.54
CA SER A 232 6.52 -5.32 19.72
C SER A 232 6.03 -6.05 18.46
N LEU A 233 6.62 -5.74 17.28
CA LEU A 233 6.23 -6.26 15.96
C LEU A 233 7.30 -7.17 15.32
N GLY A 234 8.31 -7.59 16.10
CA GLY A 234 9.38 -8.50 15.70
C GLY A 234 10.78 -7.88 15.72
N GLY A 235 10.88 -6.58 15.97
CA GLY A 235 12.13 -5.83 16.02
C GLY A 235 12.49 -5.16 14.68
N ARG A 236 13.16 -4.02 14.78
CA ARG A 236 13.57 -3.22 13.61
C ARG A 236 14.41 -4.03 12.63
N ASP A 237 15.46 -4.69 13.12
CA ASP A 237 16.42 -5.40 12.26
C ASP A 237 15.72 -6.50 11.44
N GLU A 238 14.83 -7.29 12.07
CA GLU A 238 14.11 -8.37 11.37
C GLU A 238 13.19 -7.79 10.28
N VAL A 239 12.44 -6.73 10.59
CA VAL A 239 11.48 -6.12 9.66
C VAL A 239 12.21 -5.45 8.50
N GLU A 240 13.26 -4.69 8.77
CA GLU A 240 14.06 -4.02 7.74
C GLU A 240 14.81 -5.03 6.86
N ASP A 241 15.44 -6.05 7.44
CA ASP A 241 16.14 -7.10 6.69
C ASP A 241 15.21 -7.87 5.77
N MET A 242 14.00 -8.20 6.23
CA MET A 242 12.98 -8.83 5.40
C MET A 242 12.61 -7.97 4.20
N MET A 243 12.36 -6.68 4.41
CA MET A 243 11.98 -5.74 3.34
C MET A 243 13.15 -5.49 2.37
N LEU A 244 14.37 -5.33 2.88
CA LEU A 244 15.57 -5.17 2.08
C LEU A 244 15.85 -6.41 1.22
N ASN A 245 15.70 -7.60 1.79
CA ASN A 245 15.87 -8.85 1.05
C ASN A 245 14.85 -8.97 -0.10
N ALA A 246 13.59 -8.63 0.17
CA ALA A 246 12.54 -8.65 -0.86
C ALA A 246 12.80 -7.62 -1.98
N ALA A 247 13.27 -6.42 -1.63
CA ALA A 247 13.59 -5.37 -2.60
C ALA A 247 14.81 -5.68 -3.47
N ARG A 248 15.74 -6.52 -2.98
CA ARG A 248 17.02 -6.88 -3.64
C ARG A 248 17.00 -8.23 -4.35
N ALA A 249 15.94 -8.99 -4.20
CA ALA A 249 15.82 -10.30 -4.83
C ALA A 249 15.85 -10.19 -6.35
#